data_9c873ce215cc9874ef0e7449bed6032e
#
_entry.id   9c873ce215cc9874ef0e7449bed6032e
#
_cell.length_a   1.000
_cell.length_b   1.000
_cell.length_c   1.000
_cell.angle_alpha   90.00
_cell.angle_beta   90.00
_cell.angle_gamma   90.00
#
_symmetry.space_group_name_H-M   'P 1'
#
loop_
_entity.id
_entity.type
_entity.pdbx_description
1 polymer ?
#
loop_
_entity_poly.entity_id
_entity_poly.type
_entity_poly.pdbx_seq_one_letter_code
_entity_poly.pdbx_strand_id
1 'polypeptide(L)'
;MSKPLEDIMNLNLNRYGSEFDYNSFRDTFMEEVDEMFEALEDGDIDEFLDGANDCIVVLAGGITKHGYNPHETLLETIKEISSRKQDPKQKERWANDDKLKRLQKWKKFKEQDKKTLYKADYSKCKIEGK
;
A
#
# COMPACT_ATOMS: atom_id res chain seq x y z
N MET A 1 20.57 2.55 -10.10
CA MET A 1 20.07 1.78 -8.99
C MET A 1 18.73 1.16 -9.33
N SER A 2 18.54 -0.08 -8.92
CA SER A 2 17.25 -0.77 -9.09
C SER A 2 16.17 -0.07 -8.26
N LYS A 3 14.97 0.01 -8.85
CA LYS A 3 13.76 0.44 -8.15
C LYS A 3 12.82 -0.76 -8.11
N PRO A 4 12.75 -1.49 -6.99
CA PRO A 4 12.01 -2.76 -6.93
C PRO A 4 10.58 -2.69 -7.45
N LEU A 5 9.87 -1.61 -7.17
CA LEU A 5 8.49 -1.49 -7.66
C LEU A 5 8.42 -1.32 -9.17
N GLU A 6 9.40 -0.66 -9.78
CA GLU A 6 9.50 -0.58 -11.25
C GLU A 6 9.92 -1.91 -11.86
N ASP A 7 10.76 -2.67 -11.17
CA ASP A 7 11.10 -4.02 -11.60
C ASP A 7 9.86 -4.92 -11.63
N ILE A 8 8.99 -4.82 -10.63
CA ILE A 8 7.71 -5.53 -10.61
C ILE A 8 6.82 -5.05 -11.75
N MET A 9 6.78 -3.74 -11.99
CA MET A 9 6.03 -3.17 -13.13
C MET A 9 6.47 -3.79 -14.44
N ASN A 10 7.77 -3.85 -14.68
CA ASN A 10 8.34 -4.39 -15.91
C ASN A 10 8.04 -5.88 -16.06
N LEU A 11 8.09 -6.65 -14.98
CA LEU A 11 7.68 -8.04 -14.99
C LEU A 11 6.22 -8.20 -15.42
N ASN A 12 5.34 -7.38 -14.89
CA ASN A 12 3.92 -7.43 -15.24
C ASN A 12 3.69 -7.07 -16.70
N LEU A 13 4.33 -5.99 -17.18
CA LEU A 13 4.18 -5.57 -18.57
C LEU A 13 4.69 -6.60 -19.56
N ASN A 14 5.74 -7.35 -19.19
CA ASN A 14 6.38 -8.31 -20.08
C ASN A 14 5.79 -9.72 -20.02
N ARG A 15 5.20 -10.13 -18.89
CA ARG A 15 4.80 -11.52 -18.66
C ARG A 15 3.29 -11.75 -18.48
N TYR A 16 2.58 -10.80 -17.87
CA TYR A 16 1.23 -11.07 -17.35
C TYR A 16 0.12 -10.34 -18.07
N GLY A 17 0.42 -9.67 -19.17
CA GLY A 17 -0.59 -8.91 -19.90
C GLY A 17 -1.02 -7.64 -19.16
N SER A 18 -1.88 -6.86 -19.81
CA SER A 18 -2.26 -5.53 -19.33
C SER A 18 -3.66 -5.45 -18.74
N GLU A 19 -4.45 -6.53 -18.79
CA GLU A 19 -5.82 -6.49 -18.30
C GLU A 19 -5.89 -6.79 -16.81
N PHE A 20 -6.64 -5.96 -16.09
CA PHE A 20 -6.90 -6.16 -14.67
C PHE A 20 -8.13 -7.07 -14.50
N ASP A 21 -7.94 -8.19 -13.79
CA ASP A 21 -9.03 -9.09 -13.41
C ASP A 21 -9.27 -8.95 -11.91
N TYR A 22 -10.41 -8.36 -11.55
CA TYR A 22 -10.77 -8.10 -10.16
C TYR A 22 -10.76 -9.38 -9.31
N ASN A 23 -11.40 -10.44 -9.78
CA ASN A 23 -11.52 -11.68 -9.00
C ASN A 23 -10.17 -12.34 -8.77
N SER A 24 -9.35 -12.42 -9.81
CA SER A 24 -8.01 -12.98 -9.71
C SER A 24 -7.13 -12.16 -8.75
N PHE A 25 -7.18 -10.84 -8.87
CA PHE A 25 -6.44 -9.95 -7.98
C PHE A 25 -6.87 -10.13 -6.52
N ARG A 26 -8.17 -10.08 -6.27
CA ARG A 26 -8.72 -10.22 -4.91
C ARG A 26 -8.34 -11.56 -4.29
N ASP A 27 -8.56 -12.64 -5.01
CA ASP A 27 -8.32 -13.99 -4.48
C ASP A 27 -6.84 -14.22 -4.20
N THR A 28 -5.96 -13.80 -5.12
CA THR A 28 -4.52 -13.90 -4.92
C THR A 28 -4.05 -13.06 -3.73
N PHE A 29 -4.54 -11.82 -3.65
CA PHE A 29 -4.16 -10.93 -2.55
C PHE A 29 -4.61 -11.47 -1.20
N MET A 30 -5.86 -11.94 -1.10
CA MET A 30 -6.39 -12.48 0.14
C MET A 30 -5.65 -13.75 0.57
N GLU A 31 -5.25 -14.60 -0.37
CA GLU A 31 -4.44 -15.77 -0.08
C GLU A 31 -3.09 -15.38 0.54
N GLU A 32 -2.42 -14.38 -0.03
CA GLU A 32 -1.15 -13.90 0.50
C GLU A 32 -1.30 -13.25 1.87
N VAL A 33 -2.38 -12.51 2.09
CA VAL A 33 -2.69 -11.91 3.38
C VAL A 33 -2.88 -12.99 4.45
N ASP A 34 -3.63 -14.04 4.13
CA ASP A 34 -3.89 -15.15 5.05
C ASP A 34 -2.58 -15.88 5.42
N GLU A 35 -1.72 -16.14 4.44
CA GLU A 35 -0.41 -16.77 4.66
C GLU A 35 0.48 -15.90 5.56
N MET A 36 0.45 -14.58 5.34
CA MET A 36 1.21 -13.65 6.17
C MET A 36 0.76 -13.68 7.63
N PHE A 37 -0.54 -13.66 7.88
CA PHE A 37 -1.07 -13.71 9.25
C PHE A 37 -0.82 -15.08 9.91
N GLU A 38 -0.93 -16.16 9.17
CA GLU A 38 -0.62 -17.50 9.66
C GLU A 38 0.83 -17.59 10.10
N ALA A 39 1.76 -17.02 9.32
CA ALA A 39 3.17 -16.96 9.68
C ALA A 39 3.39 -16.17 10.98
N LEU A 40 2.68 -15.06 11.18
CA LEU A 40 2.75 -14.29 12.42
C LEU A 40 2.26 -15.11 13.63
N GLU A 41 1.18 -15.84 13.48
CA GLU A 41 0.64 -16.70 14.55
C GLU A 41 1.63 -17.80 14.92
N ASP A 42 2.33 -18.34 13.94
CA ASP A 42 3.33 -19.40 14.16
C ASP A 42 4.68 -18.87 14.65
N GLY A 43 4.86 -17.55 14.69
CA GLY A 43 6.12 -16.94 15.09
C GLY A 43 7.23 -17.10 14.06
N ASP A 44 6.87 -17.39 12.81
CA ASP A 44 7.83 -17.59 11.72
C ASP A 44 8.07 -16.26 10.98
N ILE A 45 9.15 -15.59 11.36
CA ILE A 45 9.46 -14.27 10.79
C ILE A 45 9.86 -14.35 9.31
N ASP A 46 10.59 -15.39 8.92
CA ASP A 46 10.99 -15.55 7.50
C ASP A 46 9.77 -15.73 6.61
N GLU A 47 8.81 -16.54 7.01
CA GLU A 47 7.56 -16.73 6.27
C GLU A 47 6.70 -15.46 6.29
N PHE A 48 6.73 -14.70 7.39
CA PHE A 48 6.05 -13.41 7.43
C PHE A 48 6.64 -12.43 6.41
N LEU A 49 7.96 -12.33 6.34
CA LEU A 49 8.63 -11.43 5.38
C LEU A 49 8.31 -11.83 3.95
N ASP A 50 8.31 -13.12 3.66
CA ASP A 50 7.94 -13.64 2.34
C ASP A 50 6.49 -13.25 1.99
N GLY A 51 5.57 -13.51 2.90
CA GLY A 51 4.15 -13.16 2.70
C GLY A 51 3.92 -11.66 2.55
N ALA A 52 4.58 -10.85 3.37
CA ALA A 52 4.47 -9.39 3.28
C ALA A 52 4.97 -8.87 1.94
N ASN A 53 6.11 -9.38 1.47
CA ASN A 53 6.65 -8.99 0.16
C ASN A 53 5.77 -9.49 -0.98
N ASP A 54 5.19 -10.67 -0.87
CA ASP A 54 4.24 -11.17 -1.87
C ASP A 54 3.02 -10.26 -1.97
N CYS A 55 2.53 -9.73 -0.85
CA CYS A 55 1.46 -8.73 -0.85
C CYS A 55 1.86 -7.47 -1.61
N ILE A 56 3.09 -6.99 -1.41
CA ILE A 56 3.60 -5.81 -2.13
C ILE A 56 3.66 -6.09 -3.64
N VAL A 57 4.12 -7.27 -4.04
CA VAL A 57 4.20 -7.65 -5.45
C VAL A 57 2.80 -7.67 -6.09
N VAL A 58 1.82 -8.25 -5.42
CA VAL A 58 0.44 -8.31 -5.92
C VAL A 58 -0.14 -6.89 -6.07
N LEU A 59 0.05 -6.04 -5.05
CA LEU A 59 -0.45 -4.66 -5.09
C LEU A 59 0.22 -3.85 -6.21
N ALA A 60 1.52 -3.94 -6.35
CA ALA A 60 2.25 -3.25 -7.40
C ALA A 60 1.82 -3.72 -8.80
N GLY A 61 1.57 -5.03 -8.95
CA GLY A 61 1.02 -5.59 -10.19
C GLY A 61 -0.35 -5.02 -10.53
N GLY A 62 -1.23 -4.90 -9.53
CA GLY A 62 -2.55 -4.29 -9.69
C GLY A 62 -2.48 -2.83 -10.13
N ILE A 63 -1.60 -2.07 -9.53
CA ILE A 63 -1.36 -0.66 -9.92
C ILE A 63 -0.89 -0.58 -11.38
N THR A 64 0.06 -1.42 -11.75
CA THR A 64 0.58 -1.48 -13.11
C THR A 64 -0.51 -1.78 -14.14
N LYS A 65 -1.39 -2.73 -13.83
CA LYS A 65 -2.47 -3.13 -14.74
C LYS A 65 -3.52 -2.03 -14.95
N HIS A 66 -3.59 -1.07 -14.03
CA HIS A 66 -4.44 0.12 -14.22
C HIS A 66 -3.74 1.22 -15.02
N GLY A 67 -2.51 0.99 -15.47
CA GLY A 67 -1.77 1.94 -16.29
C GLY A 67 -0.94 2.95 -15.51
N TYR A 68 -0.64 2.67 -14.26
CA TYR A 68 0.15 3.57 -13.41
C TYR A 68 1.46 2.93 -12.99
N ASN A 69 2.47 3.78 -12.81
CA ASN A 69 3.78 3.37 -12.32
C ASN A 69 3.71 3.22 -10.80
N PRO A 70 3.88 2.01 -10.24
CA PRO A 70 3.74 1.79 -8.80
C PRO A 70 4.79 2.50 -7.96
N HIS A 71 5.98 2.74 -8.49
CA HIS A 71 7.01 3.51 -7.80
C HIS A 71 6.58 4.97 -7.66
N GLU A 72 6.12 5.57 -8.74
CA GLU A 72 5.71 6.98 -8.75
C GLU A 72 4.45 7.22 -7.91
N THR A 73 3.47 6.31 -7.97
CA THR A 73 2.26 6.43 -7.13
C THR A 73 2.60 6.31 -5.65
N LEU A 74 3.53 5.43 -5.30
CA LEU A 74 3.97 5.30 -3.91
C LEU A 74 4.69 6.55 -3.43
N LEU A 75 5.54 7.15 -4.26
CA LEU A 75 6.20 8.42 -3.92
C LEU A 75 5.16 9.52 -3.62
N GLU A 76 4.10 9.62 -4.42
CA GLU A 76 3.04 10.58 -4.17
C GLU A 76 2.31 10.30 -2.85
N THR A 77 2.03 9.04 -2.56
CA THR A 77 1.43 8.63 -1.29
C THR A 77 2.33 8.98 -0.12
N ILE A 78 3.65 8.76 -0.24
CA ILE A 78 4.62 9.09 0.80
C ILE A 78 4.65 10.60 1.06
N LYS A 79 4.60 11.42 0.01
CA LYS A 79 4.52 12.89 0.15
C LYS A 79 3.28 13.30 0.94
N GLU A 80 2.13 12.70 0.62
CA GLU A 80 0.88 12.98 1.33
C GLU A 80 0.99 12.61 2.81
N ILE A 81 1.46 11.40 3.10
CA ILE A 81 1.62 10.92 4.49
C ILE A 81 2.62 11.80 5.25
N SER A 82 3.75 12.14 4.61
CA SER A 82 4.80 12.95 5.23
C SER A 82 4.37 14.38 5.52
N SER A 83 3.37 14.88 4.79
CA SER A 83 2.84 16.23 5.01
C SER A 83 1.93 16.33 6.23
N ARG A 84 1.45 15.20 6.75
CA ARG A 84 0.56 15.15 7.90
C ARG A 84 1.31 15.53 9.17
N LYS A 85 0.68 16.38 9.99
CA LYS A 85 1.24 16.72 11.30
C LYS A 85 1.13 15.51 12.22
N GLN A 86 2.23 15.18 12.89
CA GLN A 86 2.21 14.14 13.90
C GLN A 86 1.61 14.65 15.18
N ASP A 87 0.65 13.90 15.75
CA ASP A 87 0.20 14.10 17.12
C ASP A 87 1.22 13.41 18.04
N PRO A 88 2.01 14.15 18.82
CA PRO A 88 3.04 13.55 19.67
C PRO A 88 2.49 12.61 20.73
N LYS A 89 1.19 12.69 21.04
CA LYS A 89 0.51 11.82 22.00
C LYS A 89 -0.26 10.69 21.37
N GLN A 90 -0.24 10.57 20.06
CA GLN A 90 -1.02 9.57 19.33
C GLN A 90 -0.72 8.15 19.80
N LYS A 91 0.54 7.82 19.98
CA LYS A 91 0.99 6.49 20.41
C LYS A 91 0.46 6.12 21.80
N GLU A 92 0.45 7.06 22.72
CA GLU A 92 -0.07 6.87 24.09
C GLU A 92 -1.59 6.68 24.08
N ARG A 93 -2.30 7.52 23.31
CA ARG A 93 -3.76 7.43 23.20
C ARG A 93 -4.20 6.10 22.61
N TRP A 94 -3.49 5.64 21.58
CA TRP A 94 -3.85 4.40 20.89
C TRP A 94 -3.55 3.15 21.72
N ALA A 95 -2.58 3.20 22.60
CA ALA A 95 -2.24 2.07 23.47
C ALA A 95 -3.37 1.73 24.43
N ASN A 96 -4.19 2.71 24.83
CA ASN A 96 -5.23 2.56 25.83
C ASN A 96 -6.65 2.48 25.27
N ASP A 97 -6.82 2.62 23.95
CA ASP A 97 -8.13 2.64 23.31
C ASP A 97 -8.42 1.33 22.59
N ASP A 98 -9.71 0.97 22.49
CA ASP A 98 -10.13 -0.14 21.65
C ASP A 98 -9.99 0.22 20.15
N LYS A 99 -10.14 -0.78 19.29
CA LYS A 99 -9.98 -0.63 17.85
C LYS A 99 -10.91 0.43 17.25
N LEU A 100 -12.16 0.46 17.70
CA LEU A 100 -13.17 1.39 17.18
C LEU A 100 -12.79 2.83 17.51
N LYS A 101 -12.40 3.10 18.76
CA LYS A 101 -11.98 4.43 19.20
C LYS A 101 -10.74 4.90 18.45
N ARG A 102 -9.77 4.01 18.21
CA ARG A 102 -8.57 4.33 17.43
C ARG A 102 -8.91 4.75 16.01
N LEU A 103 -9.82 4.03 15.36
CA LEU A 103 -10.27 4.35 14.00
C LEU A 103 -11.01 5.70 13.95
N GLN A 104 -11.83 5.99 14.93
CA GLN A 104 -12.55 7.27 15.01
C GLN A 104 -11.59 8.45 15.21
N LYS A 105 -10.60 8.30 16.08
CA LYS A 105 -9.56 9.32 16.31
C LYS A 105 -8.74 9.54 15.06
N TRP A 106 -8.40 8.48 14.35
CA TRP A 106 -7.66 8.58 13.10
C TRP A 106 -8.44 9.34 12.01
N LYS A 107 -9.73 9.09 11.90
CA LYS A 107 -10.59 9.81 10.96
C LYS A 107 -10.66 11.29 11.30
N LYS A 108 -10.82 11.64 12.58
CA LYS A 108 -10.83 13.02 13.06
C LYS A 108 -9.51 13.73 12.76
N PHE A 109 -8.40 13.08 13.03
CA PHE A 109 -7.06 13.61 12.75
C PHE A 109 -6.90 13.91 11.25
N LYS A 110 -7.29 13.00 10.38
CA LYS A 110 -7.25 13.20 8.93
C LYS A 110 -8.09 14.40 8.49
N GLU A 111 -9.27 14.57 9.05
CA GLU A 111 -10.17 15.67 8.69
C GLU A 111 -9.63 17.03 9.15
N GLN A 112 -9.05 17.09 10.32
CA GLN A 112 -8.48 18.33 10.86
C GLN A 112 -7.31 18.84 10.02
N ASP A 113 -6.50 17.94 9.50
CA ASP A 113 -5.33 18.29 8.70
C ASP A 113 -5.61 18.46 7.22
N LYS A 114 -6.85 18.18 6.78
CA LYS A 114 -7.24 18.15 5.36
C LYS A 114 -6.95 19.44 4.60
N LYS A 115 -6.95 20.58 5.29
CA LYS A 115 -6.75 21.91 4.68
C LYS A 115 -5.27 22.26 4.46
N THR A 116 -4.35 21.58 5.15
CA THR A 116 -2.92 21.89 5.11
C THR A 116 -2.08 20.77 4.53
N LEU A 117 -2.72 19.63 4.20
CA LEU A 117 -2.03 18.45 3.71
C LEU A 117 -1.76 18.52 2.21
N TYR A 118 -0.58 18.07 1.82
CA TYR A 118 -0.34 17.71 0.44
C TYR A 118 -1.27 16.55 0.07
N LYS A 119 -1.95 16.67 -1.05
CA LYS A 119 -2.79 15.60 -1.55
C LYS A 119 -2.11 14.92 -2.72
N ALA A 120 -2.01 13.59 -2.65
CA ALA A 120 -1.38 12.81 -3.70
C ALA A 120 -2.04 13.10 -5.05
N ASP A 121 -1.23 13.38 -6.05
CA ASP A 121 -1.68 13.60 -7.43
C ASP A 121 -1.13 12.48 -8.30
N TYR A 122 -1.96 11.50 -8.59
CA TYR A 122 -1.55 10.33 -9.37
C TYR A 122 -1.62 10.55 -10.88
N SER A 123 -2.14 11.68 -11.34
CA SER A 123 -2.30 11.95 -12.78
C SER A 123 -0.97 11.94 -13.53
N LYS A 124 0.11 12.35 -12.87
CA LYS A 124 1.46 12.36 -13.46
C LYS A 124 2.19 11.02 -13.34
N CYS A 125 1.55 10.03 -12.75
CA CYS A 125 2.16 8.72 -12.50
C CYS A 125 1.78 7.69 -13.57
N LYS A 126 1.07 8.10 -14.61
CA LYS A 126 0.67 7.19 -15.68
C LYS A 126 1.87 6.67 -16.45
N ILE A 127 1.80 5.39 -16.81
CA ILE A 127 2.82 4.79 -17.68
C ILE A 127 2.61 5.34 -19.09
N GLU A 128 3.69 5.79 -19.74
CA GLU A 128 3.64 6.33 -21.09
C GLU A 128 3.06 5.31 -22.08
N GLY A 129 2.18 5.77 -22.96
CA GLY A 129 1.53 4.92 -23.94
C GLY A 129 0.34 4.12 -23.42
N LYS A 130 -0.10 4.37 -22.21
CA LYS A 130 -1.20 3.64 -21.57
C LYS A 130 -2.40 4.53 -21.29
#